data_cbd021913290fa10d9bd4e3dec71b7c8
#
_entry.id   cbd021913290fa10d9bd4e3dec71b7c8
#
_cell.length_a   1.000
_cell.length_b   1.000
_cell.length_c   1.000
_cell.angle_alpha   90.00
_cell.angle_beta   90.00
_cell.angle_gamma   90.00
#
_symmetry.space_group_name_H-M   'P 1'
#
loop_
_entity.id
_entity.type
_entity.pdbx_description
1 polymer ?
#
loop_
_entity_poly.entity_id
_entity_poly.type
_entity_poly.pdbx_seq_one_letter_code
_entity_poly.pdbx_strand_id
1 'polypeptide(L)'
;GLRKLAGTPASALPRSRRIDAHRAVALSPTVRRDGLDGGLLAYDGQLIDDARLVAAVARTAAQHGARILTRVSASNATRTSVTLTDMLTGESTDVTARAVVNATGVWAGEVDDSIRLRPSRGTHLVFDAEKFGNPTAALTVPIPGELNRFVFAMPEQLGRVYLGLTDEDAPGPIPDVPLPTPSEISFLLDTVNTALDTALVPDDVVGAYAGLRPLIDTGDGNTADLSREHAVVESPSGVISIVGGKLTEYRYMAEDAVDRAVALRGMSAGPCRTRNLPLVGAPSNPVATLRSPTDLPGSLVARYGAEAPNVVARAACDRPTDPVADGIDVTRAEFEYAVTHEGAMMVDDLLDRRTRIGLVAEDRARAEVTAAEFIAELAFRQEKSE
;
A
#
# COMPACT_ATOMS: atom_id res chain seq x y z
N GLY A 1 6.11 -12.34 25.15
CA GLY A 1 5.18 -11.46 24.55
C GLY A 1 4.67 -11.94 23.19
N LEU A 2 3.92 -11.11 22.51
CA LEU A 2 3.23 -11.38 21.24
C LEU A 2 4.12 -11.98 20.15
N ARG A 3 5.37 -11.50 20.05
CA ARG A 3 6.36 -12.03 19.09
C ARG A 3 6.54 -13.55 19.19
N LYS A 4 6.62 -14.11 20.42
CA LYS A 4 6.76 -15.56 20.61
C LYS A 4 5.51 -16.32 20.18
N LEU A 5 4.32 -15.74 20.45
CA LEU A 5 3.05 -16.31 20.02
C LEU A 5 2.93 -16.32 18.49
N ALA A 6 3.45 -15.28 17.82
CA ALA A 6 3.50 -15.20 16.36
C ALA A 6 4.61 -16.06 15.71
N GLY A 7 5.44 -16.75 16.50
CA GLY A 7 6.54 -17.57 15.97
C GLY A 7 7.69 -16.76 15.34
N THR A 8 7.74 -15.43 15.54
CA THR A 8 8.75 -14.56 14.93
C THR A 8 10.07 -14.68 15.69
N PRO A 9 11.19 -15.05 15.02
CA PRO A 9 12.48 -15.19 15.68
C PRO A 9 13.07 -13.84 16.09
N ALA A 10 13.95 -13.87 17.13
CA ALA A 10 14.59 -12.65 17.61
C ALA A 10 15.57 -12.03 16.59
N SER A 11 16.03 -12.82 15.62
CA SER A 11 16.87 -12.35 14.51
C SER A 11 16.09 -11.50 13.50
N ALA A 12 14.79 -11.78 13.31
CA ALA A 12 13.92 -11.01 12.40
C ALA A 12 13.33 -9.79 13.11
N LEU A 13 12.93 -9.92 14.39
CA LEU A 13 12.35 -8.82 15.16
C LEU A 13 13.04 -8.76 16.53
N PRO A 14 14.15 -8.01 16.66
CA PRO A 14 14.89 -7.86 17.93
C PRO A 14 14.05 -7.16 19.01
N ARG A 15 14.52 -7.21 20.25
CA ARG A 15 13.88 -6.49 21.35
C ARG A 15 14.22 -5.01 21.29
N SER A 16 13.26 -4.16 21.65
CA SER A 16 13.49 -2.74 21.88
C SER A 16 14.54 -2.53 22.96
N ARG A 17 15.38 -1.51 22.81
CA ARG A 17 16.48 -1.18 23.73
C ARG A 17 16.77 0.30 23.75
N ARG A 18 17.28 0.80 24.84
CA ARG A 18 17.85 2.14 24.90
C ARG A 18 19.17 2.19 24.13
N ILE A 19 19.41 3.31 23.47
CA ILE A 19 20.64 3.67 22.77
C ILE A 19 21.11 5.03 23.26
N ASP A 20 22.41 5.28 23.22
CA ASP A 20 22.98 6.59 23.53
C ASP A 20 22.75 7.61 22.42
N ALA A 21 23.03 8.88 22.70
CA ALA A 21 22.86 9.99 21.77
C ALA A 21 23.69 9.82 20.48
N HIS A 22 24.93 9.32 20.59
CA HIS A 22 25.79 9.07 19.43
C HIS A 22 25.14 8.06 18.46
N ARG A 23 24.60 6.98 19.01
CA ARG A 23 23.91 5.96 18.20
C ARG A 23 22.60 6.48 17.62
N ALA A 24 21.85 7.32 18.34
CA ALA A 24 20.63 7.95 17.84
C ALA A 24 20.94 8.85 16.64
N VAL A 25 21.94 9.72 16.74
CA VAL A 25 22.42 10.56 15.64
C VAL A 25 22.93 9.73 14.46
N ALA A 26 23.64 8.62 14.70
CA ALA A 26 24.09 7.75 13.60
C ALA A 26 22.94 7.11 12.81
N LEU A 27 21.78 6.90 13.43
CA LEU A 27 20.58 6.31 12.79
C LEU A 27 19.69 7.36 12.15
N SER A 28 19.60 8.54 12.74
CA SER A 28 18.81 9.69 12.28
C SER A 28 19.68 10.97 12.38
N PRO A 29 20.46 11.29 11.34
CA PRO A 29 21.54 12.27 11.45
C PRO A 29 21.11 13.71 11.72
N THR A 30 19.89 14.07 11.37
CA THR A 30 19.34 15.43 11.56
C THR A 30 18.56 15.60 12.85
N VAL A 31 18.51 14.56 13.71
CA VAL A 31 17.84 14.68 15.01
C VAL A 31 18.51 15.77 15.85
N ARG A 32 17.70 16.60 16.52
CA ARG A 32 18.18 17.69 17.39
C ARG A 32 19.13 17.14 18.44
N ARG A 33 20.33 17.73 18.51
CA ARG A 33 21.39 17.28 19.43
C ARG A 33 21.32 17.92 20.79
N ASP A 34 20.81 19.17 20.84
CA ASP A 34 20.65 19.88 22.12
C ASP A 34 19.63 19.17 22.99
N GLY A 35 20.05 18.79 24.20
CA GLY A 35 19.23 18.04 25.16
C GLY A 35 19.01 16.58 24.79
N LEU A 36 19.72 16.01 23.82
CA LEU A 36 19.58 14.60 23.42
C LEU A 36 20.38 13.67 24.34
N ASP A 37 19.69 13.00 25.25
CA ASP A 37 20.29 11.97 26.14
C ASP A 37 20.45 10.61 25.47
N GLY A 38 19.69 10.34 24.39
CA GLY A 38 19.65 9.06 23.67
C GLY A 38 18.30 8.78 23.06
N GLY A 39 18.02 7.50 22.82
CA GLY A 39 16.79 7.08 22.17
C GLY A 39 16.29 5.70 22.59
N LEU A 40 15.07 5.39 22.21
CA LEU A 40 14.51 4.04 22.29
C LEU A 40 14.50 3.45 20.87
N LEU A 41 15.39 2.48 20.61
CA LEU A 41 15.41 1.75 19.36
C LEU A 41 14.39 0.60 19.45
N ALA A 42 13.37 0.67 18.64
CA ALA A 42 12.36 -0.38 18.45
C ALA A 42 12.49 -0.96 17.03
N TYR A 43 11.87 -2.11 16.81
CA TYR A 43 11.87 -2.80 15.53
C TYR A 43 10.43 -3.17 15.16
N ASP A 44 10.07 -2.93 13.92
CA ASP A 44 8.77 -3.30 13.35
C ASP A 44 8.93 -3.78 11.92
N GLY A 45 7.87 -4.35 11.34
CA GLY A 45 7.82 -4.69 9.94
C GLY A 45 7.50 -3.46 9.08
N GLN A 46 8.18 -3.34 7.95
CA GLN A 46 7.88 -2.33 6.94
C GLN A 46 7.63 -3.02 5.61
N LEU A 47 6.55 -2.66 4.92
CA LEU A 47 6.33 -3.05 3.53
C LEU A 47 7.27 -2.21 2.65
N ILE A 48 7.88 -2.85 1.67
CA ILE A 48 8.64 -2.13 0.64
C ILE A 48 7.69 -1.26 -0.19
N ASP A 49 6.49 -1.81 -0.46
CA ASP A 49 5.45 -1.12 -1.22
C ASP A 49 4.11 -1.80 -0.95
N ASP A 50 3.13 -1.07 -0.46
CA ASP A 50 1.79 -1.59 -0.16
C ASP A 50 0.99 -1.88 -1.44
N ALA A 51 1.17 -1.10 -2.50
CA ALA A 51 0.57 -1.38 -3.80
C ALA A 51 1.10 -2.71 -4.39
N ARG A 52 2.39 -3.01 -4.19
CA ARG A 52 2.98 -4.30 -4.56
C ARG A 52 2.36 -5.46 -3.78
N LEU A 53 2.06 -5.27 -2.49
CA LEU A 53 1.32 -6.28 -1.71
C LEU A 53 -0.06 -6.55 -2.34
N VAL A 54 -0.81 -5.51 -2.71
CA VAL A 54 -2.12 -5.66 -3.37
C VAL A 54 -1.99 -6.41 -4.70
N ALA A 55 -1.01 -6.05 -5.53
CA ALA A 55 -0.74 -6.76 -6.79
C ALA A 55 -0.39 -8.24 -6.56
N ALA A 56 0.44 -8.55 -5.55
CA ALA A 56 0.80 -9.92 -5.20
C ALA A 56 -0.41 -10.73 -4.70
N VAL A 57 -1.30 -10.12 -3.90
CA VAL A 57 -2.56 -10.76 -3.44
C VAL A 57 -3.46 -11.06 -4.64
N ALA A 58 -3.69 -10.10 -5.55
CA ALA A 58 -4.51 -10.27 -6.75
C ALA A 58 -3.95 -11.36 -7.66
N ARG A 59 -2.63 -11.36 -7.91
CA ARG A 59 -1.97 -12.41 -8.72
C ARG A 59 -2.02 -13.78 -8.06
N THR A 60 -1.89 -13.85 -6.74
CA THR A 60 -2.05 -15.11 -6.00
C THR A 60 -3.49 -15.62 -6.14
N ALA A 61 -4.49 -14.75 -6.01
CA ALA A 61 -5.88 -15.12 -6.22
C ALA A 61 -6.12 -15.65 -7.65
N ALA A 62 -5.55 -15.00 -8.67
CA ALA A 62 -5.64 -15.45 -10.06
C ALA A 62 -5.01 -16.83 -10.28
N GLN A 63 -3.87 -17.14 -9.65
CA GLN A 63 -3.26 -18.48 -9.68
C GLN A 63 -4.16 -19.57 -9.08
N HIS A 64 -5.07 -19.18 -8.17
CA HIS A 64 -6.07 -20.06 -7.57
C HIS A 64 -7.42 -20.00 -8.27
N GLY A 65 -7.51 -19.44 -9.48
CA GLY A 65 -8.69 -19.46 -10.34
C GLY A 65 -9.62 -18.27 -10.19
N ALA A 66 -9.27 -17.23 -9.43
CA ALA A 66 -10.03 -15.99 -9.40
C ALA A 66 -9.84 -15.20 -10.70
N ARG A 67 -10.91 -14.56 -11.17
CA ARG A 67 -10.83 -13.57 -12.25
C ARG A 67 -10.64 -12.19 -11.65
N ILE A 68 -9.57 -11.51 -12.01
CA ILE A 68 -9.28 -10.15 -11.59
C ILE A 68 -9.64 -9.23 -12.76
N LEU A 69 -10.69 -8.44 -12.58
CA LEU A 69 -11.18 -7.51 -13.60
C LEU A 69 -10.87 -6.08 -13.14
N THR A 70 -9.86 -5.49 -13.73
CA THR A 70 -9.53 -4.07 -13.55
C THR A 70 -10.40 -3.22 -14.48
N ARG A 71 -10.60 -1.94 -14.17
CA ARG A 71 -11.43 -1.02 -14.97
C ARG A 71 -12.89 -1.50 -15.13
N VAL A 72 -13.39 -2.25 -14.16
CA VAL A 72 -14.79 -2.69 -14.12
C VAL A 72 -15.44 -2.12 -12.86
N SER A 73 -16.51 -1.37 -13.04
CA SER A 73 -17.36 -0.85 -11.97
C SER A 73 -18.46 -1.87 -11.63
N ALA A 74 -18.86 -1.92 -10.37
CA ALA A 74 -19.93 -2.77 -9.87
C ALA A 74 -21.08 -1.92 -9.33
N SER A 75 -22.31 -2.20 -9.75
CA SER A 75 -23.52 -1.53 -9.30
C SER A 75 -24.69 -2.51 -9.16
N ASN A 76 -25.82 -2.05 -8.62
CA ASN A 76 -27.03 -2.85 -8.45
C ASN A 76 -26.79 -4.20 -7.75
N ALA A 77 -25.91 -4.20 -6.75
CA ALA A 77 -25.54 -5.40 -6.03
C ALA A 77 -26.71 -5.94 -5.20
N THR A 78 -26.95 -7.23 -5.31
CA THR A 78 -27.94 -7.96 -4.52
C THR A 78 -27.29 -9.18 -3.88
N ARG A 79 -28.10 -10.00 -3.21
CA ARG A 79 -27.65 -11.25 -2.61
C ARG A 79 -26.92 -12.18 -3.60
N THR A 80 -27.36 -12.19 -4.87
CA THR A 80 -26.91 -13.18 -5.88
C THR A 80 -26.64 -12.60 -7.26
N SER A 81 -26.66 -11.29 -7.42
CA SER A 81 -26.39 -10.64 -8.71
C SER A 81 -25.71 -9.30 -8.53
N VAL A 82 -25.00 -8.87 -9.56
CA VAL A 82 -24.36 -7.56 -9.65
C VAL A 82 -24.27 -7.15 -11.13
N THR A 83 -24.48 -5.88 -11.42
CA THR A 83 -24.21 -5.31 -12.73
C THR A 83 -22.75 -4.88 -12.80
N LEU A 84 -21.99 -5.40 -13.77
CA LEU A 84 -20.61 -5.02 -14.05
C LEU A 84 -20.58 -4.14 -15.29
N THR A 85 -19.89 -2.99 -15.19
CA THR A 85 -19.72 -2.06 -16.31
C THR A 85 -18.23 -1.93 -16.62
N ASP A 86 -17.86 -2.21 -17.85
CA ASP A 86 -16.51 -1.95 -18.37
C ASP A 86 -16.33 -0.43 -18.52
N MET A 87 -15.41 0.15 -17.78
CA MET A 87 -15.17 1.59 -17.74
C MET A 87 -14.44 2.12 -18.98
N LEU A 88 -13.93 1.24 -19.85
CA LEU A 88 -13.27 1.61 -21.10
C LEU A 88 -14.27 1.67 -22.26
N THR A 89 -15.21 0.72 -22.31
CA THR A 89 -16.19 0.63 -23.40
C THR A 89 -17.56 1.18 -23.02
N GLY A 90 -17.89 1.24 -21.73
CA GLY A 90 -19.22 1.56 -21.23
C GLY A 90 -20.22 0.40 -21.29
N GLU A 91 -19.80 -0.78 -21.76
CA GLU A 91 -20.68 -1.94 -21.84
C GLU A 91 -20.97 -2.50 -20.45
N SER A 92 -22.23 -2.89 -20.23
CA SER A 92 -22.67 -3.44 -18.95
C SER A 92 -23.23 -4.84 -19.13
N THR A 93 -23.00 -5.69 -18.11
CA THR A 93 -23.56 -7.03 -18.06
C THR A 93 -23.97 -7.41 -16.64
N ASP A 94 -25.05 -8.16 -16.50
CA ASP A 94 -25.48 -8.70 -15.23
C ASP A 94 -24.83 -10.06 -14.98
N VAL A 95 -24.23 -10.21 -13.82
CA VAL A 95 -23.56 -11.44 -13.38
C VAL A 95 -24.29 -12.03 -12.19
N THR A 96 -24.55 -13.32 -12.25
CA THR A 96 -25.11 -14.08 -11.13
C THR A 96 -24.01 -14.79 -10.34
N ALA A 97 -24.15 -14.81 -9.01
CA ALA A 97 -23.19 -15.42 -8.10
C ALA A 97 -23.93 -16.13 -6.94
N ARG A 98 -23.26 -17.02 -6.25
CA ARG A 98 -23.82 -17.64 -5.02
C ARG A 98 -23.84 -16.69 -3.84
N ALA A 99 -22.93 -15.72 -3.81
CA ALA A 99 -22.89 -14.63 -2.84
C ALA A 99 -22.19 -13.43 -3.49
N VAL A 100 -22.57 -12.22 -3.07
CA VAL A 100 -21.90 -10.98 -3.42
C VAL A 100 -21.28 -10.41 -2.14
N VAL A 101 -19.98 -10.13 -2.20
CA VAL A 101 -19.23 -9.51 -1.09
C VAL A 101 -18.76 -8.13 -1.54
N ASN A 102 -19.17 -7.12 -0.79
CA ASN A 102 -18.73 -5.74 -0.95
C ASN A 102 -17.47 -5.50 -0.09
N ALA A 103 -16.32 -5.38 -0.70
CA ALA A 103 -15.05 -5.06 -0.06
C ALA A 103 -14.43 -3.79 -0.66
N THR A 104 -15.26 -2.79 -1.00
CA THR A 104 -14.88 -1.59 -1.73
C THR A 104 -14.30 -0.48 -0.83
N GLY A 105 -14.00 -0.79 0.44
CA GLY A 105 -13.34 0.14 1.36
C GLY A 105 -14.17 1.39 1.59
N VAL A 106 -13.62 2.57 1.31
CA VAL A 106 -14.31 3.86 1.55
C VAL A 106 -15.56 4.05 0.68
N TRP A 107 -15.68 3.35 -0.44
CA TRP A 107 -16.86 3.37 -1.32
C TRP A 107 -17.92 2.34 -0.96
N ALA A 108 -17.81 1.67 0.19
CA ALA A 108 -18.76 0.61 0.56
C ALA A 108 -20.22 1.11 0.63
N GLY A 109 -20.44 2.35 1.03
CA GLY A 109 -21.76 2.98 1.04
C GLY A 109 -22.34 3.31 -0.34
N GLU A 110 -21.53 3.33 -1.41
CA GLU A 110 -22.01 3.51 -2.79
C GLU A 110 -22.55 2.21 -3.37
N VAL A 111 -22.03 1.06 -2.91
CA VAL A 111 -22.51 -0.28 -3.30
C VAL A 111 -23.69 -0.72 -2.45
N ASP A 112 -23.72 -0.31 -1.20
CA ASP A 112 -24.72 -0.68 -0.20
C ASP A 112 -25.03 0.52 0.71
N ASP A 113 -26.14 1.18 0.48
CA ASP A 113 -26.57 2.40 1.16
C ASP A 113 -26.88 2.23 2.66
N SER A 114 -26.97 0.99 3.12
CA SER A 114 -27.09 0.67 4.56
C SER A 114 -25.76 0.87 5.32
N ILE A 115 -24.63 0.92 4.61
CA ILE A 115 -23.32 1.08 5.20
C ILE A 115 -23.01 2.58 5.45
N ARG A 116 -22.74 2.90 6.68
CA ARG A 116 -22.35 4.26 7.12
C ARG A 116 -20.88 4.27 7.49
N LEU A 117 -20.11 5.06 6.76
CA LEU A 117 -18.68 5.27 7.04
C LEU A 117 -18.40 6.73 7.34
N ARG A 118 -17.40 6.94 8.16
CA ARG A 118 -16.81 8.24 8.44
C ARG A 118 -15.35 8.23 8.00
N PRO A 119 -15.05 8.63 6.74
CA PRO A 119 -13.70 8.57 6.22
C PRO A 119 -12.75 9.47 7.01
N SER A 120 -11.56 8.94 7.33
CA SER A 120 -10.46 9.70 7.91
C SER A 120 -9.29 9.76 6.94
N ARG A 121 -8.81 11.00 6.68
CA ARG A 121 -7.67 11.23 5.79
C ARG A 121 -6.36 11.12 6.54
N GLY A 122 -5.45 10.32 5.97
CA GLY A 122 -4.05 10.23 6.39
C GLY A 122 -3.14 10.77 5.31
N THR A 123 -2.45 11.86 5.60
CA THR A 123 -1.53 12.54 4.68
C THR A 123 -0.09 12.17 4.97
N HIS A 124 0.70 12.02 3.90
CA HIS A 124 2.15 11.87 3.94
C HIS A 124 2.82 12.89 3.04
N LEU A 125 3.97 13.40 3.49
CA LEU A 125 4.87 14.23 2.70
C LEU A 125 6.08 13.42 2.27
N VAL A 126 6.59 13.69 1.07
CA VAL A 126 7.75 13.03 0.49
C VAL A 126 8.91 14.02 0.42
N PHE A 127 10.06 13.59 0.87
CA PHE A 127 11.30 14.36 0.87
C PHE A 127 12.44 13.57 0.24
N ASP A 128 13.45 14.24 -0.28
CA ASP A 128 14.72 13.62 -0.55
C ASP A 128 15.37 13.17 0.76
N ALA A 129 15.94 11.97 0.78
CA ALA A 129 16.56 11.40 1.98
C ALA A 129 17.72 12.26 2.51
N GLU A 130 18.38 13.02 1.65
CA GLU A 130 19.45 13.97 2.00
C GLU A 130 18.98 15.05 2.98
N LYS A 131 17.72 15.49 2.89
CA LYS A 131 17.12 16.44 3.83
C LYS A 131 17.07 15.93 5.27
N PHE A 132 17.07 14.62 5.43
CA PHE A 132 17.16 13.93 6.72
C PHE A 132 18.56 13.34 6.99
N GLY A 133 19.57 13.68 6.17
CA GLY A 133 20.94 13.18 6.30
C GLY A 133 21.08 11.70 5.95
N ASN A 134 20.24 11.15 5.07
CA ASN A 134 20.20 9.75 4.66
C ASN A 134 20.02 8.79 5.86
N PRO A 135 18.88 8.87 6.57
CA PRO A 135 18.65 8.09 7.78
C PRO A 135 18.58 6.59 7.48
N THR A 136 19.00 5.79 8.44
CA THR A 136 18.94 4.32 8.33
C THR A 136 17.93 3.69 9.29
N ALA A 137 17.16 4.53 9.99
CA ALA A 137 16.03 4.13 10.82
C ALA A 137 14.94 5.20 10.74
N ALA A 138 13.71 4.80 10.95
CA ALA A 138 12.60 5.75 11.07
C ALA A 138 12.74 6.57 12.35
N LEU A 139 12.53 7.89 12.25
CA LEU A 139 12.42 8.78 13.39
C LEU A 139 10.94 8.89 13.78
N THR A 140 10.63 8.56 15.04
CA THR A 140 9.29 8.71 15.63
C THR A 140 9.26 9.97 16.48
N VAL A 141 8.39 10.92 16.15
CA VAL A 141 8.25 12.21 16.82
C VAL A 141 6.89 12.29 17.50
N PRO A 142 6.83 12.43 18.85
CA PRO A 142 5.56 12.61 19.56
C PRO A 142 4.85 13.89 19.11
N ILE A 143 3.53 13.83 18.98
CA ILE A 143 2.71 15.02 18.74
C ILE A 143 2.59 15.79 20.05
N PRO A 144 2.96 17.09 20.09
CA PRO A 144 2.91 17.88 21.31
C PRO A 144 1.51 17.91 21.93
N GLY A 145 1.45 17.60 23.23
CA GLY A 145 0.17 17.58 23.99
C GLY A 145 -0.67 16.32 23.82
N GLU A 146 -0.27 15.35 23.00
CA GLU A 146 -0.99 14.11 22.79
C GLU A 146 -0.26 12.90 23.39
N LEU A 147 -1.03 11.99 23.98
CA LEU A 147 -0.50 10.72 24.46
C LEU A 147 -0.68 9.65 23.38
N ASN A 148 0.40 8.87 23.13
CA ASN A 148 0.38 7.73 22.20
C ASN A 148 0.10 8.06 20.72
N ARG A 149 0.27 9.34 20.29
CA ARG A 149 0.23 9.74 18.89
C ARG A 149 1.58 10.30 18.45
N PHE A 150 1.96 9.94 17.22
CA PHE A 150 3.29 10.21 16.69
C PHE A 150 3.20 10.50 15.20
N VAL A 151 4.11 11.30 14.69
CA VAL A 151 4.47 11.30 13.27
C VAL A 151 5.76 10.50 13.06
N PHE A 152 5.92 9.96 11.87
CA PHE A 152 7.07 9.13 11.51
C PHE A 152 7.76 9.70 10.28
N ALA A 153 9.08 9.88 10.35
CA ALA A 153 9.91 10.12 9.17
C ALA A 153 10.61 8.80 8.82
N MET A 154 10.17 8.14 7.75
CA MET A 154 10.58 6.78 7.39
C MET A 154 11.43 6.80 6.12
N PRO A 155 12.66 6.24 6.14
CA PRO A 155 13.41 5.96 4.92
C PRO A 155 12.64 4.99 4.03
N GLU A 156 12.54 5.34 2.74
CA GLU A 156 11.78 4.60 1.74
C GLU A 156 12.61 4.38 0.47
N GLN A 157 12.05 3.64 -0.49
CA GLN A 157 12.67 3.42 -1.78
C GLN A 157 12.87 4.73 -2.56
N LEU A 158 13.64 4.69 -3.65
CA LEU A 158 13.95 5.85 -4.51
C LEU A 158 14.72 6.98 -3.79
N GLY A 159 15.44 6.67 -2.69
CA GLY A 159 16.17 7.68 -1.94
C GLY A 159 15.25 8.71 -1.27
N ARG A 160 14.09 8.32 -0.84
CA ARG A 160 13.07 9.19 -0.24
C ARG A 160 12.91 8.95 1.26
N VAL A 161 12.34 9.94 1.94
CA VAL A 161 11.80 9.82 3.29
C VAL A 161 10.33 10.21 3.23
N TYR A 162 9.46 9.35 3.79
CA TYR A 162 8.05 9.66 3.92
C TYR A 162 7.77 10.13 5.36
N LEU A 163 7.20 11.31 5.48
CA LEU A 163 6.77 11.90 6.75
C LEU A 163 5.25 11.78 6.87
N GLY A 164 4.77 11.08 7.89
CA GLY A 164 3.34 10.91 8.16
C GLY A 164 3.09 10.48 9.59
N LEU A 165 1.85 10.42 10.02
CA LEU A 165 0.67 10.67 9.20
C LEU A 165 -0.34 11.51 9.98
N THR A 166 -1.29 12.10 9.27
CA THR A 166 -2.44 12.76 9.88
C THR A 166 -3.59 11.78 10.12
N ASP A 167 -4.59 12.21 10.86
CA ASP A 167 -5.83 11.48 11.12
C ASP A 167 -6.97 12.50 11.22
N GLU A 168 -7.45 12.97 10.06
CA GLU A 168 -8.38 14.08 9.94
C GLU A 168 -9.70 13.64 9.32
N ASP A 169 -10.81 14.12 9.83
CA ASP A 169 -12.12 13.89 9.21
C ASP A 169 -12.12 14.35 7.74
N ALA A 170 -12.66 13.52 6.86
CA ALA A 170 -12.79 13.83 5.45
C ALA A 170 -14.25 13.68 4.98
N PRO A 171 -15.14 14.60 5.43
CA PRO A 171 -16.55 14.56 5.06
C PRO A 171 -16.76 14.94 3.59
N GLY A 172 -17.85 14.44 3.00
CA GLY A 172 -18.25 14.76 1.64
C GLY A 172 -18.08 13.61 0.66
N PRO A 173 -18.16 13.89 -0.65
CA PRO A 173 -17.97 12.88 -1.69
C PRO A 173 -16.58 12.26 -1.61
N ILE A 174 -16.49 10.95 -1.86
CA ILE A 174 -15.23 10.22 -1.87
C ILE A 174 -14.52 10.49 -3.20
N PRO A 175 -13.34 11.14 -3.21
CA PRO A 175 -12.60 11.35 -4.45
C PRO A 175 -11.84 10.07 -4.86
N ASP A 176 -11.63 9.88 -6.17
CA ASP A 176 -10.79 8.79 -6.69
C ASP A 176 -9.34 8.89 -6.18
N VAL A 177 -8.82 10.12 -6.08
CA VAL A 177 -7.48 10.42 -5.55
C VAL A 177 -7.60 11.48 -4.45
N PRO A 178 -7.55 11.09 -3.17
CA PRO A 178 -7.52 12.03 -2.07
C PRO A 178 -6.26 12.90 -2.10
N LEU A 179 -6.42 14.19 -1.80
CA LEU A 179 -5.31 15.13 -1.76
C LEU A 179 -5.08 15.65 -0.34
N PRO A 180 -3.81 15.93 0.04
CA PRO A 180 -3.46 16.61 1.27
C PRO A 180 -4.06 18.02 1.36
N THR A 181 -4.38 18.48 2.56
CA THR A 181 -4.73 19.88 2.78
C THR A 181 -3.54 20.71 3.24
N PRO A 182 -3.53 22.03 3.02
CA PRO A 182 -2.46 22.90 3.53
C PRO A 182 -2.27 22.81 5.05
N SER A 183 -3.35 22.63 5.82
CA SER A 183 -3.27 22.47 7.27
C SER A 183 -2.58 21.19 7.69
N GLU A 184 -2.81 20.08 6.98
CA GLU A 184 -2.13 18.80 7.23
C GLU A 184 -0.64 18.89 6.90
N ILE A 185 -0.28 19.57 5.82
CA ILE A 185 1.13 19.80 5.44
C ILE A 185 1.83 20.61 6.56
N SER A 186 1.24 21.72 6.99
CA SER A 186 1.79 22.54 8.07
C SER A 186 1.92 21.75 9.37
N PHE A 187 0.90 21.00 9.75
CA PHE A 187 0.92 20.16 10.95
C PHE A 187 2.08 19.15 10.96
N LEU A 188 2.31 18.47 9.83
CA LEU A 188 3.40 17.49 9.71
C LEU A 188 4.79 18.16 9.81
N LEU A 189 4.98 19.29 9.12
CA LEU A 189 6.21 20.07 9.19
C LEU A 189 6.46 20.62 10.59
N ASP A 190 5.47 21.25 11.21
CA ASP A 190 5.58 21.80 12.56
C ASP A 190 5.94 20.71 13.57
N THR A 191 5.29 19.54 13.47
CA THR A 191 5.54 18.42 14.38
C THR A 191 6.96 17.88 14.23
N VAL A 192 7.40 17.55 13.01
CA VAL A 192 8.73 16.95 12.80
C VAL A 192 9.84 17.94 13.17
N ASN A 193 9.66 19.22 12.88
CA ASN A 193 10.62 20.28 13.20
C ASN A 193 10.88 20.45 14.71
N THR A 194 9.98 19.97 15.56
CA THR A 194 10.25 19.90 17.00
C THR A 194 11.43 18.99 17.36
N ALA A 195 11.76 18.05 16.50
CA ALA A 195 12.80 17.03 16.74
C ALA A 195 14.04 17.17 15.83
N LEU A 196 14.09 18.13 14.92
CA LEU A 196 15.18 18.32 13.99
C LEU A 196 16.11 19.48 14.37
N ASP A 197 17.40 19.38 14.04
CA ASP A 197 18.39 20.46 14.20
C ASP A 197 18.17 21.60 13.19
N THR A 198 17.79 21.24 11.95
CA THR A 198 17.45 22.18 10.89
C THR A 198 16.00 21.98 10.49
N ALA A 199 15.23 23.05 10.54
CA ALA A 199 13.82 22.99 10.19
C ALA A 199 13.64 22.75 8.70
N LEU A 200 12.72 21.84 8.37
CA LEU A 200 12.22 21.62 7.01
C LEU A 200 11.17 22.70 6.70
N VAL A 201 11.15 23.11 5.45
CA VAL A 201 10.22 24.13 4.91
C VAL A 201 9.35 23.52 3.81
N PRO A 202 8.22 24.16 3.43
CA PRO A 202 7.37 23.64 2.34
C PRO A 202 8.11 23.37 1.03
N ASP A 203 9.13 24.14 0.70
CA ASP A 203 9.94 23.98 -0.53
C ASP A 203 10.83 22.72 -0.49
N ASP A 204 11.01 22.08 0.66
CA ASP A 204 11.72 20.81 0.78
C ASP A 204 10.82 19.61 0.42
N VAL A 205 9.51 19.80 0.34
CA VAL A 205 8.54 18.77 0.01
C VAL A 205 8.53 18.52 -1.49
N VAL A 206 9.04 17.37 -1.91
CA VAL A 206 9.10 16.99 -3.34
C VAL A 206 7.85 16.27 -3.83
N GLY A 207 7.00 15.82 -2.92
CA GLY A 207 5.74 15.18 -3.20
C GLY A 207 4.86 15.02 -1.96
N ALA A 208 3.59 14.77 -2.17
CA ALA A 208 2.65 14.52 -1.08
C ALA A 208 1.49 13.64 -1.56
N TYR A 209 0.98 12.80 -0.68
CA TYR A 209 -0.17 11.95 -0.98
C TYR A 209 -1.05 11.76 0.25
N ALA A 210 -2.31 11.41 0.02
CA ALA A 210 -3.25 11.08 1.07
C ALA A 210 -4.02 9.80 0.75
N GLY A 211 -4.49 9.14 1.80
CA GLY A 211 -5.39 8.00 1.72
C GLY A 211 -6.57 8.17 2.67
N LEU A 212 -7.70 7.56 2.35
CA LEU A 212 -8.88 7.57 3.21
C LEU A 212 -9.04 6.22 3.93
N ARG A 213 -9.21 6.27 5.25
CA ARG A 213 -9.54 5.09 6.07
C ARG A 213 -11.04 4.94 6.15
N PRO A 214 -11.60 3.74 5.89
CA PRO A 214 -13.02 3.47 5.96
C PRO A 214 -13.46 3.19 7.41
N LEU A 215 -13.43 4.21 8.28
CA LEU A 215 -13.86 4.02 9.68
C LEU A 215 -15.36 3.84 9.75
N ILE A 216 -15.80 2.92 10.61
CA ILE A 216 -17.23 2.66 10.83
C ILE A 216 -17.79 3.81 11.66
N ASP A 217 -18.87 4.44 11.17
CA ASP A 217 -19.54 5.51 11.88
C ASP A 217 -20.31 4.96 13.07
N THR A 218 -19.86 5.29 14.28
CA THR A 218 -20.53 4.91 15.55
C THR A 218 -21.33 6.07 16.14
N GLY A 219 -21.41 7.21 15.45
CA GLY A 219 -22.22 8.37 15.81
C GLY A 219 -21.52 9.43 16.67
N ASP A 220 -20.54 9.07 17.51
CA ASP A 220 -19.90 10.00 18.45
C ASP A 220 -18.36 9.88 18.43
N GLY A 221 -17.66 10.97 18.80
CA GLY A 221 -16.21 11.02 18.98
C GLY A 221 -15.42 11.55 17.77
N ASN A 222 -14.10 11.73 17.96
CA ASN A 222 -13.16 12.07 16.88
C ASN A 222 -12.82 10.82 16.08
N THR A 223 -12.50 10.96 14.78
CA THR A 223 -12.07 9.83 13.93
C THR A 223 -10.87 9.11 14.49
N ALA A 224 -9.96 9.81 15.15
CA ALA A 224 -8.79 9.23 15.80
C ALA A 224 -9.12 8.21 16.90
N ASP A 225 -10.30 8.31 17.51
CA ASP A 225 -10.78 7.47 18.62
C ASP A 225 -11.73 6.36 18.14
N LEU A 226 -12.15 6.37 16.87
CA LEU A 226 -13.02 5.34 16.32
C LEU A 226 -12.30 3.98 16.25
N SER A 227 -13.07 2.92 16.48
CA SER A 227 -12.55 1.54 16.39
C SER A 227 -12.03 1.28 14.98
N ARG A 228 -10.84 0.66 14.92
CA ARG A 228 -10.23 0.16 13.69
C ARG A 228 -10.45 -1.35 13.52
N GLU A 229 -11.35 -1.94 14.28
CA GLU A 229 -11.79 -3.31 14.07
C GLU A 229 -12.62 -3.40 12.80
N HIS A 230 -12.53 -4.52 12.10
CA HIS A 230 -13.39 -4.75 10.94
C HIS A 230 -14.75 -5.30 11.38
N ALA A 231 -15.75 -5.10 10.54
CA ALA A 231 -17.06 -5.70 10.69
C ALA A 231 -17.52 -6.34 9.39
N VAL A 232 -18.20 -7.49 9.51
CA VAL A 232 -18.86 -8.17 8.39
C VAL A 232 -20.35 -8.07 8.60
N VAL A 233 -21.03 -7.35 7.72
CA VAL A 233 -22.46 -7.01 7.83
C VAL A 233 -23.21 -7.53 6.60
N GLU A 234 -24.37 -8.13 6.79
CA GLU A 234 -25.31 -8.44 5.70
C GLU A 234 -26.42 -7.38 5.66
N SER A 235 -26.56 -6.73 4.50
CA SER A 235 -27.58 -5.71 4.27
C SER A 235 -28.97 -6.32 4.00
N PRO A 236 -30.03 -5.51 4.01
CA PRO A 236 -31.37 -5.95 3.60
C PRO A 236 -31.43 -6.48 2.16
N SER A 237 -30.56 -6.00 1.26
CA SER A 237 -30.42 -6.51 -0.12
C SER A 237 -29.73 -7.89 -0.17
N GLY A 238 -29.13 -8.32 0.94
CA GLY A 238 -28.37 -9.56 1.05
C GLY A 238 -26.93 -9.46 0.60
N VAL A 239 -26.42 -8.28 0.30
CA VAL A 239 -24.98 -8.04 0.07
C VAL A 239 -24.24 -8.20 1.40
N ILE A 240 -23.08 -8.84 1.36
CA ILE A 240 -22.21 -9.00 2.52
C ILE A 240 -21.09 -7.97 2.42
N SER A 241 -21.11 -6.95 3.27
CA SER A 241 -20.09 -5.90 3.28
C SER A 241 -19.04 -6.16 4.35
N ILE A 242 -17.74 -6.04 4.00
CA ILE A 242 -16.62 -6.01 4.94
C ILE A 242 -16.07 -4.60 4.99
N VAL A 243 -16.08 -3.99 6.18
CA VAL A 243 -15.71 -2.59 6.40
C VAL A 243 -14.80 -2.42 7.61
N GLY A 244 -14.07 -1.30 7.70
CA GLY A 244 -13.10 -1.06 8.76
C GLY A 244 -11.82 -1.87 8.59
N GLY A 245 -11.15 -2.18 9.71
CA GLY A 245 -9.92 -2.97 9.74
C GLY A 245 -8.68 -2.22 9.28
N LYS A 246 -7.60 -2.96 9.07
CA LYS A 246 -6.28 -2.46 8.64
C LYS A 246 -5.73 -3.33 7.51
N LEU A 247 -4.87 -2.74 6.67
CA LEU A 247 -4.17 -3.49 5.63
C LEU A 247 -3.43 -4.72 6.18
N THR A 248 -2.84 -4.63 7.36
CA THR A 248 -2.13 -5.74 7.99
C THR A 248 -3.04 -6.90 8.44
N GLU A 249 -4.34 -6.69 8.48
CA GLU A 249 -5.36 -7.67 8.87
C GLU A 249 -6.08 -8.29 7.64
N TYR A 250 -5.72 -7.88 6.41
CA TYR A 250 -6.41 -8.23 5.16
C TYR A 250 -6.76 -9.71 5.04
N ARG A 251 -5.84 -10.60 5.42
CA ARG A 251 -6.06 -12.04 5.34
C ARG A 251 -7.17 -12.51 6.29
N TYR A 252 -7.13 -12.02 7.54
CA TYR A 252 -8.12 -12.36 8.55
C TYR A 252 -9.49 -11.77 8.21
N MET A 253 -9.53 -10.53 7.75
CA MET A 253 -10.75 -9.90 7.25
C MET A 253 -11.38 -10.71 6.10
N ALA A 254 -10.57 -11.16 5.15
CA ALA A 254 -11.05 -11.97 4.03
C ALA A 254 -11.55 -13.34 4.48
N GLU A 255 -10.88 -14.00 5.44
CA GLU A 255 -11.33 -15.26 6.04
C GLU A 255 -12.72 -15.08 6.67
N ASP A 256 -12.90 -14.05 7.49
CA ASP A 256 -14.15 -13.78 8.21
C ASP A 256 -15.30 -13.47 7.24
N ALA A 257 -15.05 -12.64 6.21
CA ALA A 257 -16.03 -12.33 5.18
C ALA A 257 -16.46 -13.58 4.37
N VAL A 258 -15.51 -14.44 4.00
CA VAL A 258 -15.79 -15.67 3.23
C VAL A 258 -16.51 -16.67 4.10
N ASP A 259 -16.09 -16.89 5.34
CA ASP A 259 -16.76 -17.82 6.28
C ASP A 259 -18.19 -17.36 6.56
N ARG A 260 -18.41 -16.04 6.70
CA ARG A 260 -19.75 -15.47 6.85
C ARG A 260 -20.61 -15.70 5.60
N ALA A 261 -20.04 -15.50 4.41
CA ALA A 261 -20.75 -15.74 3.14
C ALA A 261 -21.12 -17.22 2.99
N VAL A 262 -20.21 -18.13 3.30
CA VAL A 262 -20.44 -19.58 3.28
C VAL A 262 -21.61 -19.97 4.21
N ALA A 263 -21.58 -19.47 5.44
CA ALA A 263 -22.62 -19.76 6.44
C ALA A 263 -23.98 -19.20 6.03
N LEU A 264 -24.05 -17.91 5.63
CA LEU A 264 -25.31 -17.24 5.26
C LEU A 264 -25.96 -17.81 3.99
N ARG A 265 -25.17 -18.42 3.10
CA ARG A 265 -25.67 -19.03 1.86
C ARG A 265 -25.80 -20.55 1.92
N GLY A 266 -25.53 -21.15 3.07
CA GLY A 266 -25.59 -22.61 3.23
C GLY A 266 -24.64 -23.36 2.27
N MET A 267 -23.51 -22.74 1.93
CA MET A 267 -22.54 -23.34 1.02
C MET A 267 -21.66 -24.35 1.75
N SER A 268 -21.33 -25.45 1.07
CA SER A 268 -20.31 -26.37 1.57
C SER A 268 -18.92 -25.87 1.21
N ALA A 269 -18.07 -25.69 2.21
CA ALA A 269 -16.66 -25.30 2.05
C ALA A 269 -15.79 -26.01 3.10
N GLY A 270 -14.54 -26.25 2.74
CA GLY A 270 -13.52 -26.70 3.72
C GLY A 270 -13.02 -25.54 4.57
N PRO A 271 -12.19 -25.83 5.60
CA PRO A 271 -11.60 -24.79 6.44
C PRO A 271 -10.68 -23.89 5.63
N CYS A 272 -10.55 -22.63 6.08
CA CYS A 272 -9.64 -21.67 5.48
C CYS A 272 -8.18 -22.17 5.48
N ARG A 273 -7.50 -22.02 4.33
CA ARG A 273 -6.09 -22.44 4.14
C ARG A 273 -5.15 -21.26 3.96
N THR A 274 -5.65 -20.03 3.95
CA THR A 274 -4.86 -18.83 3.59
C THR A 274 -3.80 -18.47 4.63
N ARG A 275 -3.90 -18.99 5.86
CA ARG A 275 -2.92 -18.69 6.92
C ARG A 275 -1.49 -19.06 6.53
N ASN A 276 -1.30 -20.13 5.80
CA ASN A 276 0.01 -20.64 5.38
C ASN A 276 0.19 -20.62 3.85
N LEU A 277 -0.71 -19.94 3.14
CA LEU A 277 -0.62 -19.79 1.70
C LEU A 277 0.43 -18.73 1.38
N PRO A 278 1.54 -19.07 0.69
CA PRO A 278 2.50 -18.07 0.27
C PRO A 278 1.91 -17.20 -0.84
N LEU A 279 2.14 -15.90 -0.77
CA LEU A 279 1.85 -15.00 -1.87
C LEU A 279 2.88 -15.18 -3.00
N VAL A 280 2.51 -14.80 -4.20
CA VAL A 280 3.44 -14.69 -5.33
C VAL A 280 4.65 -13.85 -4.90
N GLY A 281 5.84 -14.31 -5.20
CA GLY A 281 7.10 -13.66 -4.78
C GLY A 281 7.55 -13.98 -3.35
N ALA A 282 6.72 -14.66 -2.54
CA ALA A 282 7.15 -15.08 -1.20
C ALA A 282 8.26 -16.14 -1.33
N PRO A 283 9.40 -15.96 -0.65
CA PRO A 283 10.48 -16.93 -0.72
C PRO A 283 10.14 -18.20 0.06
N SER A 284 10.52 -19.36 -0.49
CA SER A 284 10.41 -20.65 0.21
C SER A 284 11.29 -20.70 1.47
N ASN A 285 12.39 -19.94 1.48
CA ASN A 285 13.26 -19.74 2.65
C ASN A 285 13.67 -18.25 2.73
N PRO A 286 13.02 -17.45 3.57
CA PRO A 286 13.30 -16.02 3.70
C PRO A 286 14.76 -15.67 4.01
N VAL A 287 15.45 -16.53 4.79
CA VAL A 287 16.86 -16.30 5.16
C VAL A 287 17.80 -16.56 3.99
N ALA A 288 17.52 -17.56 3.18
CA ALA A 288 18.33 -17.88 1.99
C ALA A 288 18.20 -16.80 0.92
N THR A 289 17.01 -16.27 0.68
CA THR A 289 16.76 -15.25 -0.35
C THR A 289 17.49 -13.94 -0.06
N LEU A 290 17.59 -13.55 1.22
CA LEU A 290 18.35 -12.36 1.63
C LEU A 290 19.88 -12.53 1.51
N ARG A 291 20.37 -13.76 1.33
CA ARG A 291 21.80 -14.10 1.28
C ARG A 291 22.29 -14.58 -0.08
N SER A 292 21.39 -14.84 -1.01
CA SER A 292 21.80 -15.26 -2.35
C SER A 292 22.33 -14.06 -3.11
N PRO A 293 23.61 -14.04 -3.52
CA PRO A 293 24.11 -13.03 -4.45
C PRO A 293 23.38 -13.26 -5.77
N THR A 294 22.47 -12.37 -6.09
CA THR A 294 21.87 -12.29 -7.43
C THR A 294 22.54 -11.13 -8.14
N ASP A 295 22.88 -11.30 -9.42
CA ASP A 295 23.36 -10.19 -10.27
C ASP A 295 22.21 -9.20 -10.60
N LEU A 296 21.08 -9.32 -9.88
CA LEU A 296 19.90 -8.49 -10.07
C LEU A 296 19.93 -7.25 -9.18
N PRO A 297 19.34 -6.13 -9.63
CA PRO A 297 19.19 -4.94 -8.81
C PRO A 297 18.50 -5.25 -7.47
N GLY A 298 19.08 -4.75 -6.37
CA GLY A 298 18.54 -5.00 -5.03
C GLY A 298 17.11 -4.47 -4.84
N SER A 299 16.76 -3.36 -5.49
CA SER A 299 15.43 -2.77 -5.53
C SER A 299 14.39 -3.68 -6.19
N LEU A 300 14.76 -4.31 -7.31
CA LEU A 300 13.92 -5.32 -7.99
C LEU A 300 13.65 -6.52 -7.06
N VAL A 301 14.71 -7.04 -6.42
CA VAL A 301 14.56 -8.16 -5.46
C VAL A 301 13.71 -7.77 -4.26
N ALA A 302 13.83 -6.54 -3.77
CA ALA A 302 13.01 -6.03 -2.66
C ALA A 302 11.51 -5.97 -3.04
N ARG A 303 11.17 -5.58 -4.28
CA ARG A 303 9.79 -5.47 -4.76
C ARG A 303 9.15 -6.81 -5.16
N TYR A 304 9.92 -7.72 -5.75
CA TYR A 304 9.39 -8.98 -6.31
C TYR A 304 9.82 -10.25 -5.56
N GLY A 305 10.72 -10.14 -4.59
CA GLY A 305 11.18 -11.28 -3.79
C GLY A 305 11.76 -12.41 -4.64
N ALA A 306 11.30 -13.63 -4.41
CA ALA A 306 11.74 -14.82 -5.13
C ALA A 306 11.31 -14.83 -6.63
N GLU A 307 10.41 -13.95 -7.04
CA GLU A 307 9.96 -13.82 -8.41
C GLU A 307 10.88 -12.94 -9.28
N ALA A 308 11.74 -12.12 -8.67
CA ALA A 308 12.61 -11.18 -9.38
C ALA A 308 13.40 -11.82 -10.57
N PRO A 309 13.96 -13.02 -10.48
CA PRO A 309 14.59 -13.66 -11.62
C PRO A 309 13.63 -13.91 -12.78
N ASN A 310 12.38 -14.26 -12.50
CA ASN A 310 11.37 -14.51 -13.53
C ASN A 310 10.93 -13.22 -14.22
N VAL A 311 10.87 -12.11 -13.48
CA VAL A 311 10.55 -10.77 -14.05
C VAL A 311 11.54 -10.44 -15.16
N VAL A 312 12.84 -10.62 -14.90
CA VAL A 312 13.89 -10.35 -15.89
C VAL A 312 13.91 -11.40 -17.00
N ALA A 313 13.79 -12.69 -16.66
CA ALA A 313 13.85 -13.76 -17.64
C ALA A 313 12.69 -13.78 -18.64
N ARG A 314 11.55 -13.20 -18.28
CA ARG A 314 10.36 -13.08 -19.15
C ARG A 314 10.31 -11.78 -19.95
N ALA A 315 11.18 -10.83 -19.62
CA ALA A 315 11.22 -9.57 -20.33
C ALA A 315 11.71 -9.79 -21.78
N ALA A 316 10.98 -9.23 -22.72
CA ALA A 316 11.35 -9.19 -24.14
C ALA A 316 11.92 -7.82 -24.55
N CYS A 317 11.90 -6.84 -23.64
CA CYS A 317 12.47 -5.52 -23.88
C CYS A 317 14.00 -5.56 -23.87
N ASP A 318 14.59 -4.63 -24.59
CA ASP A 318 16.04 -4.43 -24.57
C ASP A 318 16.49 -3.97 -23.17
N ARG A 319 17.66 -4.50 -22.72
CA ARG A 319 18.29 -4.11 -21.46
C ARG A 319 17.31 -4.16 -20.26
N PRO A 320 16.76 -5.35 -19.95
CA PRO A 320 15.67 -5.49 -18.98
C PRO A 320 16.02 -5.03 -17.55
N THR A 321 17.30 -5.04 -17.17
CA THR A 321 17.77 -4.62 -15.85
C THR A 321 18.15 -3.13 -15.77
N ASP A 322 18.18 -2.43 -16.91
CA ASP A 322 18.43 -0.99 -16.92
C ASP A 322 17.26 -0.23 -16.27
N PRO A 323 17.53 0.90 -15.62
CA PRO A 323 16.48 1.74 -15.08
C PRO A 323 15.60 2.35 -16.18
N VAL A 324 14.34 2.62 -15.85
CA VAL A 324 13.38 3.26 -16.77
C VAL A 324 13.72 4.71 -17.07
N ALA A 325 14.43 5.38 -16.16
CA ALA A 325 14.99 6.71 -16.31
C ALA A 325 16.14 6.91 -15.33
N ASP A 326 16.99 7.92 -15.59
CA ASP A 326 18.11 8.26 -14.73
C ASP A 326 17.65 8.59 -13.30
N GLY A 327 18.30 8.01 -12.31
CA GLY A 327 18.01 8.20 -10.89
C GLY A 327 16.75 7.47 -10.38
N ILE A 328 16.11 6.65 -11.22
CA ILE A 328 14.93 5.85 -10.84
C ILE A 328 15.33 4.37 -10.80
N ASP A 329 15.21 3.74 -9.63
CA ASP A 329 15.65 2.37 -9.40
C ASP A 329 14.65 1.29 -9.86
N VAL A 330 13.64 1.68 -10.65
CA VAL A 330 12.68 0.77 -11.32
C VAL A 330 13.25 0.36 -12.67
N THR A 331 13.25 -0.94 -12.94
CA THR A 331 13.84 -1.49 -14.16
C THR A 331 12.82 -1.55 -15.32
N ARG A 332 13.34 -1.60 -16.56
CA ARG A 332 12.53 -1.79 -17.77
C ARG A 332 11.72 -3.08 -17.73
N ALA A 333 12.30 -4.15 -17.20
CA ALA A 333 11.58 -5.43 -17.00
C ALA A 333 10.37 -5.29 -16.07
N GLU A 334 10.43 -4.42 -15.07
CA GLU A 334 9.28 -4.19 -14.17
C GLU A 334 8.11 -3.52 -14.90
N PHE A 335 8.38 -2.56 -15.78
CA PHE A 335 7.34 -1.95 -16.61
C PHE A 335 6.70 -2.98 -17.56
N GLU A 336 7.51 -3.76 -18.28
CA GLU A 336 6.98 -4.82 -19.14
C GLU A 336 6.17 -5.86 -18.35
N TYR A 337 6.66 -6.24 -17.18
CA TYR A 337 5.98 -7.20 -16.33
C TYR A 337 4.66 -6.68 -15.78
N ALA A 338 4.61 -5.41 -15.40
CA ALA A 338 3.39 -4.76 -14.96
C ALA A 338 2.29 -4.76 -16.04
N VAL A 339 2.70 -4.55 -17.30
CA VAL A 339 1.81 -4.61 -18.46
C VAL A 339 1.35 -6.04 -18.75
N THR A 340 2.28 -6.98 -18.83
CA THR A 340 2.01 -8.34 -19.31
C THR A 340 1.44 -9.29 -18.25
N HIS A 341 1.70 -9.04 -16.96
CA HIS A 341 1.35 -9.95 -15.86
C HIS A 341 0.55 -9.30 -14.72
N GLU A 342 0.46 -7.98 -14.67
CA GLU A 342 -0.19 -7.26 -13.57
C GLU A 342 -1.32 -6.34 -14.02
N GLY A 343 -1.71 -6.41 -15.30
CA GLY A 343 -2.87 -5.71 -15.85
C GLY A 343 -2.74 -4.19 -15.89
N ALA A 344 -1.51 -3.66 -16.03
CA ALA A 344 -1.31 -2.25 -16.33
C ALA A 344 -1.72 -1.97 -17.78
N MET A 345 -2.57 -0.97 -17.99
CA MET A 345 -3.15 -0.61 -19.29
C MET A 345 -2.89 0.85 -19.68
N MET A 346 -2.49 1.67 -18.73
CA MET A 346 -2.26 3.11 -18.91
C MET A 346 -0.95 3.51 -18.23
N VAL A 347 -0.41 4.66 -18.64
CA VAL A 347 0.79 5.25 -18.05
C VAL A 347 0.65 5.39 -16.52
N ASP A 348 -0.50 5.86 -16.05
CA ASP A 348 -0.80 6.01 -14.62
C ASP A 348 -0.79 4.67 -13.87
N ASP A 349 -1.10 3.55 -14.55
CA ASP A 349 -0.99 2.24 -13.91
C ASP A 349 0.47 1.89 -13.60
N LEU A 350 1.39 2.24 -14.50
CA LEU A 350 2.83 2.02 -14.29
C LEU A 350 3.40 2.94 -13.22
N LEU A 351 3.13 4.25 -13.34
CA LEU A 351 3.80 5.27 -12.53
C LEU A 351 3.20 5.41 -11.13
N ASP A 352 1.87 5.25 -11.00
CA ASP A 352 1.15 5.56 -9.75
C ASP A 352 0.64 4.30 -9.02
N ARG A 353 0.42 3.16 -9.74
CA ARG A 353 -0.24 1.97 -9.18
C ARG A 353 0.63 0.71 -9.14
N ARG A 354 1.69 0.61 -9.96
CA ARG A 354 2.63 -0.52 -9.95
C ARG A 354 4.00 -0.13 -9.43
N THR A 355 4.30 1.17 -9.46
CA THR A 355 5.49 1.75 -8.85
C THR A 355 5.11 2.96 -8.02
N ARG A 356 6.07 3.57 -7.33
CA ARG A 356 5.88 4.81 -6.57
C ARG A 356 6.51 6.03 -7.25
N ILE A 357 6.84 5.91 -8.53
CA ILE A 357 7.48 6.97 -9.31
C ILE A 357 6.60 8.22 -9.31
N GLY A 358 5.28 8.05 -9.49
CA GLY A 358 4.33 9.16 -9.60
C GLY A 358 4.10 9.97 -8.33
N LEU A 359 4.63 9.54 -7.17
CA LEU A 359 4.55 10.32 -5.93
C LEU A 359 5.37 11.62 -5.99
N VAL A 360 6.38 11.68 -6.87
CA VAL A 360 7.23 12.85 -7.10
C VAL A 360 7.08 13.29 -8.55
N ALA A 361 6.59 14.51 -8.76
CA ALA A 361 6.27 15.02 -10.10
C ALA A 361 7.49 15.01 -11.07
N GLU A 362 8.67 15.30 -10.55
CA GLU A 362 9.89 15.26 -11.35
C GLU A 362 10.28 13.84 -11.77
N ASP A 363 10.15 12.86 -10.86
CA ASP A 363 10.41 11.44 -11.15
C ASP A 363 9.40 10.93 -12.20
N ARG A 364 8.11 11.32 -12.05
CA ARG A 364 7.05 11.01 -13.00
C ARG A 364 7.39 11.53 -14.40
N ALA A 365 7.74 12.81 -14.51
CA ALA A 365 8.08 13.42 -15.80
C ALA A 365 9.28 12.74 -16.49
N ARG A 366 10.29 12.31 -15.71
CA ARG A 366 11.45 11.57 -16.24
C ARG A 366 11.10 10.19 -16.80
N ALA A 367 10.15 9.49 -16.18
CA ALA A 367 9.78 8.11 -16.55
C ALA A 367 8.58 8.03 -17.53
N GLU A 368 7.85 9.11 -17.74
CA GLU A 368 6.57 9.12 -18.48
C GLU A 368 6.73 8.68 -19.95
N VAL A 369 7.78 9.12 -20.62
CA VAL A 369 8.04 8.73 -22.02
C VAL A 369 8.27 7.23 -22.13
N THR A 370 9.12 6.68 -21.27
CA THR A 370 9.37 5.22 -21.23
C THR A 370 8.10 4.44 -20.89
N ALA A 371 7.29 4.93 -19.93
CA ALA A 371 6.02 4.30 -19.59
C ALA A 371 5.03 4.28 -20.78
N ALA A 372 4.95 5.37 -21.53
CA ALA A 372 4.10 5.46 -22.73
C ALA A 372 4.55 4.49 -23.82
N GLU A 373 5.86 4.30 -24.02
CA GLU A 373 6.41 3.31 -24.96
C GLU A 373 5.96 1.90 -24.63
N PHE A 374 6.06 1.47 -23.36
CA PHE A 374 5.63 0.13 -22.92
C PHE A 374 4.12 -0.09 -23.09
N ILE A 375 3.30 0.91 -22.82
CA ILE A 375 1.85 0.81 -23.03
C ILE A 375 1.52 0.72 -24.53
N ALA A 376 2.16 1.52 -25.39
CA ALA A 376 1.94 1.48 -26.85
C ALA A 376 2.36 0.14 -27.46
N GLU A 377 3.48 -0.45 -27.01
CA GLU A 377 3.92 -1.76 -27.48
C GLU A 377 2.93 -2.89 -27.13
N LEU A 378 2.25 -2.78 -25.97
CA LEU A 378 1.22 -3.75 -25.59
C LEU A 378 0.04 -3.70 -26.56
N ALA A 379 -0.50 -2.50 -26.82
CA ALA A 379 -1.63 -2.31 -27.74
C ALA A 379 -1.32 -2.94 -29.11
N PHE A 380 -0.13 -2.69 -29.64
CA PHE A 380 0.33 -3.27 -30.92
C PHE A 380 0.47 -4.81 -30.89
N ARG A 381 0.86 -5.40 -29.76
CA ARG A 381 0.96 -6.88 -29.63
C ARG A 381 -0.43 -7.53 -29.54
N GLN A 382 -1.40 -6.87 -28.93
CA GLN A 382 -2.79 -7.36 -28.84
C GLN A 382 -3.48 -7.36 -30.19
N GLU A 383 -3.34 -6.28 -30.98
CA GLU A 383 -3.88 -6.19 -32.35
C GLU A 383 -3.34 -7.25 -33.31
N LYS A 384 -2.13 -7.78 -33.07
CA LYS A 384 -1.54 -8.84 -33.90
C LYS A 384 -1.92 -10.25 -33.47
N SER A 385 -2.54 -10.41 -32.31
CA SER A 385 -2.95 -11.71 -31.76
C SER A 385 -4.44 -12.03 -31.99
N GLU A 386 -5.21 -11.05 -32.45
CA GLU A 386 -6.56 -11.19 -33.01
C GLU A 386 -6.51 -11.45 -34.53
#